data_60885f8bd3df3b50da82ade253bcb98c
#
_entry.id   60885f8bd3df3b50da82ade253bcb98c
#
_cell.length_a   1.000
_cell.length_b   1.000
_cell.length_c   1.000
_cell.angle_alpha   90.00
_cell.angle_beta   90.00
_cell.angle_gamma   90.00
#
_symmetry.space_group_name_H-M   'P 1'
#
loop_
_entity.id
_entity.type
_entity.pdbx_description
1 polymer ?
#
loop_
_entity_poly.entity_id
_entity_poly.type
_entity_poly.pdbx_seq_one_letter_code
_entity_poly.pdbx_strand_id
1 'polypeptide(L)'
;YNTALRRETQDILANAFNSDDKVEFTTYFSESTLARTHYTVRVTDNNIEYNVKDIENNLIEAARTWEDKLQSALLESAGEARGNELNRKYCNAFARSYKEEVLPSAAVVDIEKLEMLNDDNKLEMLFYRPQEEASSNIVRLSLFHKDEPIHLSDVMPMLENFGLRVVGETPYSVKTSDGGINWIMDFSMLIDSKGMADFDKISARFRAALTSVWANRLENDGFNRLVLMGGLTGREASILRAYAKYMRQIGVTFSQTYIESTFANYPHIAAKIVNLFAKKFSVKSPASAKTLEKLGLEIYAELENVANLDDDRIIRLYVDMIVATLRTNYFQKDAEGKFKSYISLKIQPSLIPEVPLPVPAFEIFVYSPRVEGVHLRFGKVARGGLRWSDRREDFRTEVLGLVKAQQVKNTVIVPVGSKGGFVCKQLPSEREAFIKEGQECYKIFIRGLLDITDNIERGEVVPAVDVTRHDEDDAYLVVAADKGTATFSDIANGIAIEYNFWLGDAFASGGSVGYDHKKMGITARGAWQSVKRH
;
A
#
# COMPACT_ATOMS: atom_id res chain seq x y z
N TYR A 1 46.16 -20.68 -3.56
CA TYR A 1 46.55 -20.83 -2.15
C TYR A 1 46.88 -19.45 -1.56
N ASN A 2 46.12 -19.01 -0.57
CA ASN A 2 46.27 -17.70 0.07
C ASN A 2 46.50 -17.83 1.59
N THR A 3 46.75 -16.70 2.26
CA THR A 3 47.03 -16.70 3.72
C THR A 3 45.83 -17.14 4.56
N ALA A 4 44.59 -16.88 4.11
CA ALA A 4 43.38 -17.28 4.81
C ALA A 4 43.23 -18.81 4.81
N LEU A 5 43.26 -19.42 3.61
CA LEU A 5 43.22 -20.88 3.48
C LEU A 5 44.32 -21.58 4.25
N ARG A 6 45.53 -21.00 4.25
CA ARG A 6 46.66 -21.56 5.04
C ARG A 6 46.33 -21.57 6.54
N ARG A 7 45.79 -20.48 7.08
CA ARG A 7 45.40 -20.38 8.51
C ARG A 7 44.31 -21.38 8.86
N GLU A 8 43.27 -21.43 8.04
CA GLU A 8 42.16 -22.37 8.20
C GLU A 8 42.68 -23.84 8.15
N THR A 9 43.59 -24.15 7.22
CA THR A 9 44.24 -25.46 7.18
C THR A 9 45.04 -25.76 8.48
N GLN A 10 45.77 -24.77 9.02
CA GLN A 10 46.47 -24.92 10.28
C GLN A 10 45.51 -25.20 11.44
N ASP A 11 44.38 -24.49 11.50
CA ASP A 11 43.35 -24.67 12.54
C ASP A 11 42.68 -26.05 12.45
N ILE A 12 42.33 -26.50 11.22
CA ILE A 12 41.78 -27.85 10.99
C ILE A 12 42.76 -28.94 11.48
N LEU A 13 44.02 -28.80 11.15
CA LEU A 13 45.04 -29.78 11.56
C LEU A 13 45.29 -29.70 13.08
N ALA A 14 45.38 -28.52 13.67
CA ALA A 14 45.51 -28.34 15.11
C ALA A 14 44.37 -29.04 15.87
N ASN A 15 43.11 -28.80 15.43
CA ASN A 15 41.93 -29.42 16.03
C ASN A 15 41.92 -30.95 15.85
N ALA A 16 42.26 -31.45 14.65
CA ALA A 16 42.26 -32.88 14.35
C ALA A 16 43.28 -33.68 15.19
N PHE A 17 44.37 -33.04 15.59
CA PHE A 17 45.43 -33.66 16.37
C PHE A 17 45.48 -33.14 17.82
N ASN A 18 44.46 -32.42 18.31
CA ASN A 18 44.42 -31.82 19.66
C ASN A 18 45.72 -31.10 20.03
N SER A 19 46.27 -30.34 19.10
CA SER A 19 47.54 -29.66 19.28
C SER A 19 47.32 -28.23 19.79
N ASP A 20 47.84 -27.90 20.95
CA ASP A 20 47.89 -26.54 21.49
C ASP A 20 49.01 -25.69 20.88
N ASP A 21 49.97 -26.35 20.21
CA ASP A 21 51.11 -25.71 19.57
C ASP A 21 50.73 -25.17 18.17
N LYS A 22 51.39 -24.09 17.77
CA LYS A 22 51.22 -23.53 16.44
C LYS A 22 51.71 -24.51 15.37
N VAL A 23 50.80 -24.91 14.46
CA VAL A 23 51.12 -25.77 13.32
C VAL A 23 52.12 -25.07 12.40
N GLU A 24 53.31 -25.65 12.22
CA GLU A 24 54.35 -25.14 11.34
C GLU A 24 54.05 -25.53 9.90
N PHE A 25 54.46 -24.69 8.91
CA PHE A 25 54.26 -24.99 7.49
C PHE A 25 55.47 -24.58 6.66
N THR A 26 55.68 -25.30 5.55
CA THR A 26 56.67 -24.95 4.52
C THR A 26 56.02 -25.16 3.16
N THR A 27 55.98 -24.12 2.33
CA THR A 27 55.42 -24.19 0.98
C THR A 27 56.56 -24.34 -0.03
N TYR A 28 56.41 -25.32 -0.92
CA TYR A 28 57.32 -25.57 -2.02
C TYR A 28 56.67 -25.13 -3.34
N PHE A 29 57.33 -24.24 -4.03
CA PHE A 29 56.92 -23.78 -5.37
C PHE A 29 57.74 -24.58 -6.40
N SER A 30 57.06 -25.14 -7.36
CA SER A 30 57.66 -25.82 -8.52
C SER A 30 57.09 -25.18 -9.82
N GLU A 31 57.60 -25.60 -10.97
CA GLU A 31 57.03 -25.21 -12.28
C GLU A 31 55.59 -25.74 -12.52
N SER A 32 55.11 -26.56 -11.61
CA SER A 32 53.71 -27.04 -11.59
C SER A 32 52.75 -25.94 -11.19
N THR A 33 51.52 -25.95 -11.76
CA THR A 33 50.41 -25.11 -11.33
C THR A 33 49.92 -25.42 -9.90
N LEU A 34 50.40 -26.54 -9.33
CA LEU A 34 50.07 -26.99 -7.98
C LEU A 34 51.12 -26.56 -6.95
N ALA A 35 50.72 -25.90 -5.90
CA ALA A 35 51.56 -25.62 -4.74
C ALA A 35 51.52 -26.81 -3.77
N ARG A 36 52.71 -27.22 -3.27
CA ARG A 36 52.80 -28.24 -2.23
C ARG A 36 53.18 -27.59 -0.91
N THR A 37 52.31 -27.78 0.11
CA THR A 37 52.60 -27.28 1.47
C THR A 37 52.72 -28.46 2.42
N HIS A 38 53.80 -28.48 3.17
CA HIS A 38 54.00 -29.42 4.26
C HIS A 38 53.60 -28.74 5.56
N TYR A 39 52.79 -29.44 6.34
CA TYR A 39 52.43 -29.03 7.69
C TYR A 39 53.03 -29.95 8.72
N THR A 40 53.61 -29.40 9.77
CA THR A 40 54.16 -30.14 10.90
C THR A 40 53.32 -29.83 12.13
N VAL A 41 52.62 -30.83 12.65
CA VAL A 41 51.82 -30.73 13.86
C VAL A 41 52.57 -31.42 15.00
N ARG A 42 52.84 -30.69 16.08
CA ARG A 42 53.41 -31.27 17.29
C ARG A 42 52.29 -31.77 18.17
N VAL A 43 52.36 -33.02 18.56
CA VAL A 43 51.37 -33.67 19.42
C VAL A 43 52.04 -34.04 20.75
N THR A 44 51.31 -33.84 21.84
CA THR A 44 51.79 -34.16 23.22
C THR A 44 51.39 -35.55 23.65
N ASP A 45 50.39 -36.17 23.02
CA ASP A 45 49.88 -37.51 23.26
C ASP A 45 50.14 -38.41 22.05
N ASN A 46 50.74 -39.57 22.24
CA ASN A 46 51.04 -40.54 21.20
C ASN A 46 49.78 -41.41 20.83
N ASN A 47 48.71 -41.34 21.58
CA ASN A 47 47.50 -42.14 21.39
C ASN A 47 46.30 -41.33 20.82
N ILE A 48 46.55 -40.33 20.00
CA ILE A 48 45.48 -39.54 19.37
C ILE A 48 44.82 -40.38 18.29
N GLU A 49 43.53 -40.60 18.45
CA GLU A 49 42.70 -41.16 17.40
C GLU A 49 42.33 -40.06 16.39
N TYR A 50 42.74 -40.24 15.14
CA TYR A 50 42.37 -39.31 14.04
C TYR A 50 41.85 -40.08 12.83
N ASN A 51 40.96 -39.46 12.09
CA ASN A 51 40.41 -40.00 10.85
C ASN A 51 40.96 -39.20 9.66
N VAL A 52 41.82 -39.80 8.85
CA VAL A 52 42.43 -39.17 7.69
C VAL A 52 41.35 -38.67 6.71
N LYS A 53 40.26 -39.43 6.54
CA LYS A 53 39.20 -39.09 5.60
C LYS A 53 38.40 -37.87 6.05
N ASP A 54 38.18 -37.70 7.35
CA ASP A 54 37.52 -36.53 7.90
C ASP A 54 38.42 -35.27 7.77
N ILE A 55 39.73 -35.42 7.99
CA ILE A 55 40.69 -34.34 7.74
C ILE A 55 40.71 -33.95 6.27
N GLU A 56 40.78 -34.92 5.35
CA GLU A 56 40.72 -34.67 3.92
C GLU A 56 39.43 -33.93 3.53
N ASN A 57 38.28 -34.39 4.00
CA ASN A 57 36.99 -33.74 3.73
C ASN A 57 36.94 -32.30 4.24
N ASN A 58 37.44 -32.06 5.47
CA ASN A 58 37.51 -30.71 6.04
C ASN A 58 38.46 -29.80 5.25
N LEU A 59 39.59 -30.31 4.78
CA LEU A 59 40.54 -29.57 3.95
C LEU A 59 39.98 -29.28 2.55
N ILE A 60 39.24 -30.22 1.94
CA ILE A 60 38.56 -30.03 0.68
C ILE A 60 37.50 -28.94 0.85
N GLU A 61 36.70 -29.00 1.92
CA GLU A 61 35.63 -28.00 2.15
C GLU A 61 36.20 -26.60 2.43
N ALA A 62 37.32 -26.51 3.18
CA ALA A 62 38.03 -25.23 3.39
C ALA A 62 38.65 -24.66 2.10
N ALA A 63 39.06 -25.53 1.19
CA ALA A 63 39.64 -25.12 -0.09
C ALA A 63 38.61 -24.70 -1.15
N ARG A 64 37.32 -25.02 -0.94
CA ARG A 64 36.24 -24.64 -1.88
C ARG A 64 36.06 -23.14 -1.93
N THR A 65 35.99 -22.62 -3.12
CA THR A 65 35.71 -21.22 -3.34
C THR A 65 34.23 -20.90 -3.04
N TRP A 66 33.92 -19.62 -2.89
CA TRP A 66 32.51 -19.17 -2.77
C TRP A 66 31.67 -19.66 -3.96
N GLU A 67 32.24 -19.63 -5.15
CA GLU A 67 31.60 -20.10 -6.41
C GLU A 67 31.32 -21.61 -6.40
N ASP A 68 32.25 -22.42 -5.89
CA ASP A 68 32.05 -23.88 -5.78
C ASP A 68 30.94 -24.21 -4.79
N LYS A 69 30.88 -23.47 -3.67
CA LYS A 69 29.83 -23.60 -2.66
C LYS A 69 28.47 -23.13 -3.22
N LEU A 70 28.45 -22.03 -3.98
CA LEU A 70 27.25 -21.56 -4.67
C LEU A 70 26.72 -22.60 -5.68
N GLN A 71 27.61 -23.18 -6.50
CA GLN A 71 27.21 -24.22 -7.44
C GLN A 71 26.53 -25.39 -6.73
N SER A 72 27.12 -25.86 -5.64
CA SER A 72 26.55 -26.97 -4.86
C SER A 72 25.18 -26.61 -4.28
N ALA A 73 25.03 -25.39 -3.71
CA ALA A 73 23.78 -24.92 -3.15
C ALA A 73 22.68 -24.75 -4.23
N LEU A 74 23.04 -24.30 -5.43
CA LEU A 74 22.12 -24.20 -6.57
C LEU A 74 21.66 -25.57 -7.07
N LEU A 75 22.58 -26.55 -7.13
CA LEU A 75 22.23 -27.93 -7.52
C LEU A 75 21.30 -28.58 -6.50
N GLU A 76 21.54 -28.35 -5.21
CA GLU A 76 20.71 -28.87 -4.11
C GLU A 76 19.31 -28.26 -4.12
N SER A 77 19.20 -26.93 -4.30
CA SER A 77 17.92 -26.19 -4.28
C SER A 77 17.08 -26.41 -5.53
N ALA A 78 17.68 -26.30 -6.72
CA ALA A 78 16.96 -26.24 -8.00
C ALA A 78 17.07 -27.52 -8.85
N GLY A 79 17.82 -28.52 -8.39
CA GLY A 79 18.13 -29.74 -9.14
C GLY A 79 19.19 -29.52 -10.22
N GLU A 80 19.65 -30.63 -10.85
CA GLU A 80 20.84 -30.62 -11.72
C GLU A 80 20.67 -29.69 -12.94
N ALA A 81 19.57 -29.79 -13.68
CA ALA A 81 19.38 -29.03 -14.91
C ALA A 81 19.29 -27.51 -14.66
N ARG A 82 18.40 -27.10 -13.76
CA ARG A 82 18.20 -25.69 -13.43
C ARG A 82 19.35 -25.11 -12.63
N GLY A 83 19.91 -25.88 -11.68
CA GLY A 83 21.07 -25.45 -10.88
C GLY A 83 22.29 -25.15 -11.76
N ASN A 84 22.57 -25.98 -12.78
CA ASN A 84 23.66 -25.73 -13.74
C ASN A 84 23.38 -24.52 -14.65
N GLU A 85 22.13 -24.27 -15.03
CA GLU A 85 21.74 -23.08 -15.79
C GLU A 85 21.99 -21.81 -14.96
N LEU A 86 21.48 -21.77 -13.73
CA LEU A 86 21.67 -20.65 -12.80
C LEU A 86 23.15 -20.43 -12.49
N ASN A 87 23.91 -21.50 -12.27
CA ASN A 87 25.35 -21.37 -12.03
C ASN A 87 26.08 -20.73 -13.22
N ARG A 88 25.77 -21.12 -14.45
CA ARG A 88 26.36 -20.49 -15.65
C ARG A 88 26.03 -19.00 -15.74
N LYS A 89 24.83 -18.60 -15.29
CA LYS A 89 24.38 -17.21 -15.32
C LYS A 89 24.99 -16.38 -14.19
N TYR A 90 25.13 -16.94 -12.98
CA TYR A 90 25.40 -16.17 -11.76
C TYR A 90 26.76 -16.43 -11.11
N CYS A 91 27.54 -17.47 -11.47
CA CYS A 91 28.80 -17.82 -10.78
C CYS A 91 29.79 -16.65 -10.67
N ASN A 92 29.84 -15.77 -11.68
CA ASN A 92 30.70 -14.58 -11.71
C ASN A 92 29.94 -13.26 -11.61
N ALA A 93 28.64 -13.29 -11.30
CA ALA A 93 27.78 -12.11 -11.32
C ALA A 93 27.97 -11.19 -10.12
N PHE A 94 28.42 -11.73 -8.99
CA PHE A 94 28.48 -11.01 -7.71
C PHE A 94 29.86 -10.39 -7.48
N ALA A 95 29.86 -9.14 -6.97
CA ALA A 95 31.06 -8.43 -6.59
C ALA A 95 31.71 -9.07 -5.35
N ARG A 96 33.00 -8.77 -5.12
CA ARG A 96 33.75 -9.30 -3.99
C ARG A 96 33.13 -8.94 -2.64
N SER A 97 32.65 -7.69 -2.47
CA SER A 97 31.98 -7.23 -1.25
C SER A 97 30.76 -8.08 -0.90
N TYR A 98 29.97 -8.47 -1.89
CA TYR A 98 28.82 -9.37 -1.69
C TYR A 98 29.26 -10.74 -1.18
N LYS A 99 30.30 -11.33 -1.80
CA LYS A 99 30.81 -12.66 -1.45
C LYS A 99 31.46 -12.71 -0.06
N GLU A 100 31.94 -11.57 0.45
CA GLU A 100 32.51 -11.44 1.80
C GLU A 100 31.42 -11.36 2.88
N GLU A 101 30.21 -10.86 2.56
CA GLU A 101 29.12 -10.63 3.51
C GLU A 101 27.99 -11.66 3.42
N VAL A 102 27.77 -12.26 2.24
CA VAL A 102 26.63 -13.15 1.98
C VAL A 102 27.09 -14.58 1.76
N LEU A 103 26.54 -15.51 2.54
CA LEU A 103 26.80 -16.94 2.39
C LEU A 103 26.25 -17.47 1.06
N PRO A 104 26.91 -18.45 0.42
CA PRO A 104 26.44 -19.05 -0.83
C PRO A 104 25.00 -19.60 -0.78
N SER A 105 24.59 -20.15 0.38
CA SER A 105 23.22 -20.64 0.59
C SER A 105 22.20 -19.52 0.63
N ALA A 106 22.55 -18.36 1.17
CA ALA A 106 21.68 -17.17 1.15
C ALA A 106 21.61 -16.57 -0.26
N ALA A 107 22.71 -16.59 -1.01
CA ALA A 107 22.75 -16.11 -2.40
C ALA A 107 21.80 -16.89 -3.32
N VAL A 108 21.45 -18.14 -3.01
CA VAL A 108 20.43 -18.90 -3.78
C VAL A 108 19.08 -18.21 -3.70
N VAL A 109 18.68 -17.74 -2.51
CA VAL A 109 17.41 -17.01 -2.32
C VAL A 109 17.42 -15.69 -3.08
N ASP A 110 18.55 -14.98 -3.05
CA ASP A 110 18.70 -13.73 -3.80
C ASP A 110 18.60 -13.98 -5.32
N ILE A 111 19.22 -15.05 -5.82
CA ILE A 111 19.13 -15.46 -7.23
C ILE A 111 17.67 -15.78 -7.62
N GLU A 112 16.93 -16.47 -6.78
CA GLU A 112 15.50 -16.73 -7.02
C GLU A 112 14.70 -15.42 -7.18
N LYS A 113 15.02 -14.40 -6.37
CA LYS A 113 14.40 -13.08 -6.48
C LYS A 113 14.82 -12.33 -7.74
N LEU A 114 16.09 -12.41 -8.10
CA LEU A 114 16.60 -11.81 -9.34
C LEU A 114 15.98 -12.44 -10.59
N GLU A 115 15.70 -13.73 -10.59
CA GLU A 115 15.04 -14.46 -11.69
C GLU A 115 13.54 -14.10 -11.84
N MET A 116 12.91 -13.54 -10.82
CA MET A 116 11.53 -13.03 -10.88
C MET A 116 11.43 -11.66 -11.56
N LEU A 117 12.56 -10.95 -11.69
CA LEU A 117 12.59 -9.62 -12.33
C LEU A 117 12.42 -9.74 -13.84
N ASN A 118 11.56 -8.89 -14.39
CA ASN A 118 11.33 -8.74 -15.83
C ASN A 118 10.86 -7.32 -16.14
N ASP A 119 10.48 -7.03 -17.39
CA ASP A 119 10.06 -5.67 -17.78
C ASP A 119 8.73 -5.23 -17.14
N ASP A 120 7.86 -6.19 -16.83
CA ASP A 120 6.58 -5.93 -16.14
C ASP A 120 6.73 -5.90 -14.61
N ASN A 121 7.73 -6.61 -14.08
CA ASN A 121 8.03 -6.69 -12.64
C ASN A 121 9.48 -6.31 -12.38
N LYS A 122 9.74 -5.02 -12.19
CA LYS A 122 11.09 -4.48 -11.97
C LYS A 122 11.56 -4.51 -10.54
N LEU A 123 10.68 -4.83 -9.58
CA LEU A 123 10.98 -4.81 -8.15
C LEU A 123 10.56 -6.11 -7.48
N GLU A 124 11.50 -6.78 -6.83
CA GLU A 124 11.26 -7.86 -5.88
C GLU A 124 11.81 -7.49 -4.51
N MET A 125 11.37 -8.20 -3.47
CA MET A 125 11.84 -7.91 -2.12
C MET A 125 11.85 -9.14 -1.22
N LEU A 126 12.77 -9.12 -0.26
CA LEU A 126 12.87 -10.07 0.83
C LEU A 126 12.91 -9.31 2.15
N PHE A 127 11.94 -9.52 3.03
CA PHE A 127 11.90 -8.94 4.37
C PHE A 127 12.00 -10.06 5.39
N TYR A 128 13.06 -10.05 6.20
CA TYR A 128 13.38 -11.16 7.07
C TYR A 128 14.06 -10.72 8.36
N ARG A 129 14.16 -11.62 9.31
CA ARG A 129 14.87 -11.45 10.56
C ARG A 129 16.06 -12.43 10.57
N PRO A 130 17.31 -11.93 10.71
CA PRO A 130 18.48 -12.81 10.81
C PRO A 130 18.37 -13.71 12.04
N GLN A 131 18.70 -14.99 11.90
CA GLN A 131 18.65 -15.94 13.04
C GLN A 131 19.66 -15.56 14.13
N GLU A 132 20.81 -15.06 13.76
CA GLU A 132 21.87 -14.60 14.66
C GLU A 132 21.44 -13.37 15.48
N GLU A 133 20.51 -12.58 14.97
CA GLU A 133 19.99 -11.36 15.60
C GLU A 133 18.57 -11.56 16.17
N ALA A 134 18.14 -12.82 16.35
CA ALA A 134 16.77 -13.15 16.79
C ALA A 134 16.37 -12.54 18.15
N SER A 135 17.32 -12.18 19.00
CA SER A 135 17.10 -11.47 20.26
C SER A 135 17.12 -9.95 20.13
N SER A 136 17.51 -9.41 18.99
CA SER A 136 17.56 -7.97 18.72
C SER A 136 16.29 -7.48 18.01
N ASN A 137 16.10 -6.17 17.97
CA ASN A 137 15.02 -5.54 17.20
C ASN A 137 15.43 -5.25 15.74
N ILE A 138 16.44 -5.97 15.24
CA ILE A 138 16.95 -5.80 13.88
C ILE A 138 16.13 -6.64 12.90
N VAL A 139 15.76 -6.03 11.80
CA VAL A 139 15.15 -6.67 10.62
C VAL A 139 15.90 -6.23 9.38
N ARG A 140 15.90 -7.08 8.37
CA ARG A 140 16.54 -6.79 7.09
C ARG A 140 15.52 -6.77 5.94
N LEU A 141 15.78 -5.88 5.00
CA LEU A 141 15.03 -5.77 3.76
C LEU A 141 16.02 -5.72 2.60
N SER A 142 15.99 -6.74 1.76
CA SER A 142 16.69 -6.71 0.49
C SER A 142 15.71 -6.35 -0.62
N LEU A 143 15.99 -5.27 -1.35
CA LEU A 143 15.24 -4.85 -2.53
C LEU A 143 16.04 -5.23 -3.77
N PHE A 144 15.40 -5.95 -4.69
CA PHE A 144 15.98 -6.39 -5.96
C PHE A 144 15.37 -5.56 -7.07
N HIS A 145 16.20 -4.85 -7.84
CA HIS A 145 15.71 -3.97 -8.89
C HIS A 145 16.44 -4.23 -10.22
N LYS A 146 15.68 -4.20 -11.30
CA LYS A 146 16.19 -4.42 -12.64
C LYS A 146 16.81 -3.14 -13.21
N ASP A 147 17.92 -3.27 -13.92
CA ASP A 147 18.62 -2.27 -14.73
C ASP A 147 19.31 -1.15 -13.93
N GLU A 148 18.67 -0.53 -12.96
CA GLU A 148 19.17 0.63 -12.23
C GLU A 148 19.02 0.49 -10.71
N PRO A 149 19.89 1.13 -9.91
CA PRO A 149 19.73 1.12 -8.45
C PRO A 149 18.53 1.96 -8.02
N ILE A 150 17.91 1.58 -6.90
CA ILE A 150 16.87 2.37 -6.26
C ILE A 150 17.55 3.55 -5.55
N HIS A 151 17.04 4.78 -5.77
CA HIS A 151 17.53 5.94 -5.04
C HIS A 151 17.05 5.94 -3.58
N LEU A 152 17.95 6.21 -2.66
CA LEU A 152 17.64 6.28 -1.23
C LEU A 152 16.56 7.33 -0.90
N SER A 153 16.55 8.45 -1.64
CA SER A 153 15.52 9.48 -1.53
C SER A 153 14.10 8.99 -1.78
N ASP A 154 13.94 7.91 -2.53
CA ASP A 154 12.63 7.36 -2.88
C ASP A 154 12.18 6.32 -1.85
N VAL A 155 13.09 5.46 -1.40
CA VAL A 155 12.75 4.34 -0.51
C VAL A 155 12.75 4.73 0.98
N MET A 156 13.68 5.60 1.40
CA MET A 156 13.80 5.98 2.82
C MET A 156 12.52 6.56 3.42
N PRO A 157 11.81 7.49 2.75
CA PRO A 157 10.54 8.01 3.28
C PRO A 157 9.45 6.93 3.38
N MET A 158 9.50 5.90 2.52
CA MET A 158 8.57 4.78 2.61
C MET A 158 8.83 3.96 3.87
N LEU A 159 10.09 3.56 4.10
CA LEU A 159 10.48 2.76 5.26
C LEU A 159 10.19 3.49 6.59
N GLU A 160 10.48 4.79 6.66
CA GLU A 160 10.18 5.63 7.82
C GLU A 160 8.67 5.71 8.10
N ASN A 161 7.86 5.82 7.05
CA ASN A 161 6.39 5.83 7.16
C ASN A 161 5.83 4.47 7.59
N PHE A 162 6.54 3.36 7.37
CA PHE A 162 6.21 2.07 7.98
C PHE A 162 6.67 1.95 9.44
N GLY A 163 7.40 2.94 9.97
CA GLY A 163 7.92 2.93 11.33
C GLY A 163 9.24 2.17 11.48
N LEU A 164 9.93 1.94 10.36
CA LEU A 164 11.25 1.32 10.32
C LEU A 164 12.34 2.41 10.40
N ARG A 165 13.32 2.21 11.28
CA ARG A 165 14.49 3.10 11.37
C ARG A 165 15.66 2.45 10.68
N VAL A 166 16.04 2.95 9.53
CA VAL A 166 17.21 2.47 8.78
C VAL A 166 18.49 2.83 9.54
N VAL A 167 19.35 1.84 9.76
CA VAL A 167 20.64 2.00 10.44
C VAL A 167 21.83 1.70 9.54
N GLY A 168 21.60 1.03 8.42
CA GLY A 168 22.63 0.75 7.41
C GLY A 168 21.99 0.36 6.08
N GLU A 169 22.74 0.59 5.01
CA GLU A 169 22.39 0.19 3.65
C GLU A 169 23.65 -0.21 2.91
N THR A 170 23.58 -1.28 2.14
CA THR A 170 24.67 -1.76 1.30
C THR A 170 24.14 -2.10 -0.10
N PRO A 171 24.60 -1.40 -1.15
CA PRO A 171 24.20 -1.70 -2.52
C PRO A 171 25.14 -2.71 -3.16
N TYR A 172 24.58 -3.68 -3.89
CA TYR A 172 25.34 -4.63 -4.69
C TYR A 172 24.85 -4.62 -6.12
N SER A 173 25.78 -4.49 -7.07
CA SER A 173 25.49 -4.71 -8.49
C SER A 173 25.71 -6.17 -8.86
N VAL A 174 24.74 -6.77 -9.53
CA VAL A 174 24.80 -8.15 -10.03
C VAL A 174 24.83 -8.12 -11.57
N LYS A 175 25.95 -8.55 -12.15
CA LYS A 175 26.18 -8.52 -13.60
C LYS A 175 26.15 -9.96 -14.14
N THR A 176 25.05 -10.35 -14.71
CA THR A 176 24.83 -11.70 -15.23
C THR A 176 25.59 -11.96 -16.53
N SER A 177 25.89 -13.23 -16.82
CA SER A 177 26.65 -13.62 -18.03
C SER A 177 25.92 -13.32 -19.36
N ASP A 178 24.60 -13.12 -19.32
CA ASP A 178 23.78 -12.70 -20.46
C ASP A 178 23.78 -11.18 -20.70
N GLY A 179 24.56 -10.43 -19.92
CA GLY A 179 24.71 -8.98 -20.02
C GLY A 179 23.69 -8.17 -19.23
N GLY A 180 22.79 -8.82 -18.49
CA GLY A 180 21.85 -8.15 -17.59
C GLY A 180 22.55 -7.50 -16.41
N ILE A 181 22.02 -6.36 -15.95
CA ILE A 181 22.48 -5.68 -14.74
C ILE A 181 21.28 -5.59 -13.81
N ASN A 182 21.42 -6.13 -12.60
CA ASN A 182 20.45 -6.02 -11.54
C ASN A 182 21.11 -5.45 -10.28
N TRP A 183 20.30 -4.96 -9.37
CA TRP A 183 20.78 -4.37 -8.13
C TRP A 183 20.10 -5.02 -6.93
N ILE A 184 20.89 -5.23 -5.88
CA ILE A 184 20.40 -5.62 -4.57
C ILE A 184 20.73 -4.48 -3.61
N MET A 185 19.71 -3.92 -2.96
CA MET A 185 19.85 -2.90 -1.93
C MET A 185 19.49 -3.55 -0.58
N ASP A 186 20.49 -3.84 0.24
CA ASP A 186 20.27 -4.49 1.54
C ASP A 186 20.22 -3.45 2.66
N PHE A 187 19.06 -3.38 3.34
CA PHE A 187 18.80 -2.46 4.44
C PHE A 187 18.81 -3.19 5.77
N SER A 188 19.60 -2.68 6.72
CA SER A 188 19.50 -3.04 8.12
C SER A 188 18.66 -2.01 8.86
N MET A 189 17.63 -2.45 9.58
CA MET A 189 16.65 -1.56 10.18
C MET A 189 16.28 -1.99 11.59
N LEU A 190 15.92 -1.02 12.43
CA LEU A 190 15.32 -1.25 13.73
C LEU A 190 13.80 -1.16 13.62
N ILE A 191 13.11 -2.10 14.25
CA ILE A 191 11.65 -2.14 14.39
C ILE A 191 11.27 -2.03 15.86
N ASP A 192 10.15 -1.37 16.19
CA ASP A 192 9.63 -1.36 17.56
C ASP A 192 9.14 -2.78 17.94
N SER A 193 9.62 -3.28 19.06
CA SER A 193 9.40 -4.66 19.54
C SER A 193 7.94 -5.00 19.86
N LYS A 194 7.07 -4.00 20.02
CA LYS A 194 5.66 -4.20 20.40
C LYS A 194 4.81 -4.92 19.35
N GLY A 195 5.29 -5.04 18.10
CA GLY A 195 4.56 -5.64 16.98
C GLY A 195 5.01 -7.04 16.53
N MET A 196 5.92 -7.71 17.23
CA MET A 196 6.69 -8.84 16.69
C MET A 196 6.14 -10.26 16.95
N ALA A 197 4.94 -10.41 17.45
CA ALA A 197 4.43 -11.73 17.88
C ALA A 197 4.21 -12.76 16.74
N ASP A 198 4.03 -12.33 15.47
CA ASP A 198 3.83 -13.21 14.30
C ASP A 198 4.55 -12.59 13.08
N PHE A 199 5.88 -12.65 13.10
CA PHE A 199 6.71 -12.00 12.08
C PHE A 199 6.39 -12.44 10.66
N ASP A 200 6.06 -13.71 10.42
CA ASP A 200 5.79 -14.22 9.07
C ASP A 200 4.54 -13.57 8.45
N LYS A 201 3.46 -13.44 9.23
CA LYS A 201 2.25 -12.75 8.79
C LYS A 201 2.48 -11.27 8.59
N ILE A 202 3.22 -10.65 9.50
CA ILE A 202 3.57 -9.22 9.42
C ILE A 202 4.45 -8.96 8.20
N SER A 203 5.45 -9.81 7.95
CA SER A 203 6.34 -9.74 6.79
C SER A 203 5.56 -9.79 5.47
N ALA A 204 4.61 -10.71 5.34
CA ALA A 204 3.78 -10.81 4.13
C ALA A 204 2.92 -9.55 3.92
N ARG A 205 2.31 -9.01 4.99
CA ARG A 205 1.51 -7.77 4.93
C ARG A 205 2.36 -6.55 4.59
N PHE A 206 3.54 -6.45 5.20
CA PHE A 206 4.49 -5.38 4.93
C PHE A 206 4.93 -5.37 3.47
N ARG A 207 5.37 -6.53 2.93
CA ARG A 207 5.77 -6.64 1.53
C ARG A 207 4.65 -6.25 0.58
N ALA A 208 3.43 -6.74 0.81
CA ALA A 208 2.27 -6.37 -0.01
C ALA A 208 1.94 -4.88 0.05
N ALA A 209 2.05 -4.27 1.25
CA ALA A 209 1.81 -2.84 1.43
C ALA A 209 2.93 -2.00 0.79
N LEU A 210 4.21 -2.35 0.98
CA LEU A 210 5.34 -1.65 0.39
C LEU A 210 5.29 -1.72 -1.15
N THR A 211 4.99 -2.88 -1.73
CA THR A 211 4.75 -3.02 -3.18
C THR A 211 3.61 -2.12 -3.66
N SER A 212 2.56 -1.95 -2.84
CA SER A 212 1.44 -1.08 -3.19
C SER A 212 1.80 0.41 -3.11
N VAL A 213 2.64 0.79 -2.14
CA VAL A 213 3.20 2.16 -2.03
C VAL A 213 4.12 2.45 -3.21
N TRP A 214 5.03 1.54 -3.52
CA TRP A 214 5.93 1.67 -4.67
C TRP A 214 5.19 1.87 -5.99
N ALA A 215 4.11 1.13 -6.18
CA ALA A 215 3.26 1.23 -7.37
C ALA A 215 2.22 2.38 -7.31
N ASN A 216 2.32 3.31 -6.36
CA ASN A 216 1.36 4.41 -6.14
C ASN A 216 -0.11 3.96 -5.99
N ARG A 217 -0.34 2.71 -5.57
CA ARG A 217 -1.67 2.16 -5.26
C ARG A 217 -2.08 2.34 -3.79
N LEU A 218 -1.12 2.70 -2.95
CA LEU A 218 -1.29 3.06 -1.54
C LEU A 218 -0.52 4.35 -1.27
N GLU A 219 -1.08 5.28 -0.48
CA GLU A 219 -0.36 6.49 -0.10
C GLU A 219 0.81 6.18 0.83
N ASN A 220 1.89 6.96 0.67
CA ASN A 220 3.05 6.92 1.52
C ASN A 220 2.91 7.93 2.66
N ASP A 221 2.36 7.52 3.79
CA ASP A 221 2.19 8.34 4.99
C ASP A 221 2.26 7.50 6.28
N GLY A 222 2.19 8.15 7.44
CA GLY A 222 2.38 7.51 8.73
C GLY A 222 1.31 6.48 9.13
N PHE A 223 0.16 6.40 8.45
CA PHE A 223 -0.79 5.30 8.65
C PHE A 223 -0.20 3.94 8.27
N ASN A 224 0.82 3.89 7.42
CA ASN A 224 1.50 2.65 7.05
C ASN A 224 2.21 1.97 8.23
N ARG A 225 2.54 2.70 9.31
CA ARG A 225 3.07 2.11 10.57
C ARG A 225 2.15 1.05 11.15
N LEU A 226 0.85 1.20 10.94
CA LEU A 226 -0.15 0.26 11.46
C LEU A 226 -0.08 -1.12 10.82
N VAL A 227 0.60 -1.25 9.69
CA VAL A 227 0.87 -2.55 9.07
C VAL A 227 1.79 -3.38 9.97
N LEU A 228 2.85 -2.77 10.49
CA LEU A 228 3.81 -3.44 11.39
C LEU A 228 3.33 -3.42 12.84
N MET A 229 2.84 -2.29 13.35
CA MET A 229 2.49 -2.11 14.76
C MET A 229 1.10 -2.63 15.11
N GLY A 230 0.12 -2.49 14.21
CA GLY A 230 -1.27 -2.88 14.41
C GLY A 230 -1.67 -4.18 13.71
N GLY A 231 -0.76 -4.79 12.94
CA GLY A 231 -1.03 -5.98 12.14
C GLY A 231 -2.10 -5.78 11.07
N LEU A 232 -2.33 -4.54 10.61
CA LEU A 232 -3.28 -4.22 9.55
C LEU A 232 -2.69 -4.54 8.17
N THR A 233 -3.54 -4.79 7.21
CA THR A 233 -3.17 -4.72 5.79
C THR A 233 -3.09 -3.26 5.34
N GLY A 234 -2.37 -2.95 4.27
CA GLY A 234 -2.34 -1.60 3.70
C GLY A 234 -3.74 -1.09 3.32
N ARG A 235 -4.63 -1.99 2.88
CA ARG A 235 -6.02 -1.65 2.57
C ARG A 235 -6.84 -1.31 3.82
N GLU A 236 -6.64 -2.00 4.91
CA GLU A 236 -7.26 -1.68 6.21
C GLU A 236 -6.76 -0.35 6.75
N ALA A 237 -5.47 -0.05 6.65
CA ALA A 237 -4.92 1.27 6.98
C ALA A 237 -5.55 2.38 6.12
N SER A 238 -5.94 2.09 4.87
CA SER A 238 -6.62 3.04 4.00
C SER A 238 -8.01 3.44 4.50
N ILE A 239 -8.69 2.62 5.31
CA ILE A 239 -9.96 3.00 5.97
C ILE A 239 -9.70 4.19 6.90
N LEU A 240 -8.70 4.06 7.77
CA LEU A 240 -8.36 5.13 8.72
C LEU A 240 -7.91 6.39 7.99
N ARG A 241 -7.12 6.23 6.95
CA ARG A 241 -6.68 7.35 6.10
C ARG A 241 -7.85 8.06 5.43
N ALA A 242 -8.82 7.33 4.88
CA ALA A 242 -10.00 7.91 4.25
C ALA A 242 -10.80 8.78 5.24
N TYR A 243 -10.99 8.29 6.46
CA TYR A 243 -11.66 9.09 7.50
C TYR A 243 -10.81 10.29 7.95
N ALA A 244 -9.48 10.19 8.05
CA ALA A 244 -8.62 11.34 8.34
C ALA A 244 -8.74 12.43 7.27
N LYS A 245 -8.77 12.03 5.98
CA LYS A 245 -8.99 12.98 4.88
C LYS A 245 -10.38 13.63 4.95
N TYR A 246 -11.41 12.86 5.28
CA TYR A 246 -12.75 13.41 5.47
C TYR A 246 -12.84 14.37 6.67
N MET A 247 -12.22 14.02 7.81
CA MET A 247 -12.11 14.91 8.99
C MET A 247 -11.55 16.28 8.64
N ARG A 248 -10.47 16.30 7.85
CA ARG A 248 -9.91 17.56 7.35
C ARG A 248 -10.92 18.37 6.54
N GLN A 249 -11.67 17.72 5.67
CA GLN A 249 -12.67 18.36 4.82
C GLN A 249 -13.89 18.91 5.60
N ILE A 250 -14.24 18.33 6.74
CA ILE A 250 -15.27 18.87 7.63
C ILE A 250 -14.75 19.92 8.63
N GLY A 251 -13.45 20.27 8.55
CA GLY A 251 -12.86 21.37 9.31
C GLY A 251 -12.30 20.98 10.69
N VAL A 252 -12.09 19.69 10.95
CA VAL A 252 -11.37 19.25 12.15
C VAL A 252 -9.93 19.76 12.09
N THR A 253 -9.47 20.38 13.18
CA THR A 253 -8.21 21.14 13.22
C THR A 253 -6.96 20.30 13.43
N PHE A 254 -7.10 19.00 13.73
CA PHE A 254 -5.94 18.11 13.89
C PHE A 254 -5.23 17.88 12.56
N SER A 255 -3.89 18.00 12.57
CA SER A 255 -3.09 17.65 11.40
C SER A 255 -3.14 16.16 11.13
N GLN A 256 -2.97 15.75 9.87
CA GLN A 256 -2.89 14.33 9.54
C GLN A 256 -1.77 13.63 10.30
N THR A 257 -0.59 14.25 10.42
CA THR A 257 0.54 13.70 11.17
C THR A 257 0.21 13.47 12.64
N TYR A 258 -0.60 14.35 13.25
CA TYR A 258 -1.03 14.16 14.63
C TYR A 258 -1.97 12.95 14.75
N ILE A 259 -2.94 12.81 13.85
CA ILE A 259 -3.85 11.65 13.81
C ILE A 259 -3.05 10.34 13.59
N GLU A 260 -2.08 10.34 12.69
CA GLU A 260 -1.17 9.21 12.45
C GLU A 260 -0.41 8.83 13.73
N SER A 261 0.10 9.84 14.45
CA SER A 261 0.81 9.63 15.72
C SER A 261 -0.10 9.06 16.81
N THR A 262 -1.34 9.55 16.92
CA THR A 262 -2.34 9.00 17.83
C THR A 262 -2.51 7.48 17.60
N PHE A 263 -2.73 7.06 16.36
CA PHE A 263 -2.89 5.63 16.08
C PHE A 263 -1.60 4.82 16.19
N ALA A 264 -0.45 5.42 15.96
CA ALA A 264 0.84 4.78 16.22
C ALA A 264 1.07 4.55 17.73
N ASN A 265 0.57 5.44 18.59
CA ASN A 265 0.60 5.26 20.05
C ASN A 265 -0.39 4.19 20.54
N TYR A 266 -1.54 4.05 19.84
CA TYR A 266 -2.63 3.12 20.21
C TYR A 266 -2.98 2.16 19.05
N PRO A 267 -2.04 1.34 18.53
CA PRO A 267 -2.27 0.51 17.36
C PRO A 267 -3.35 -0.57 17.58
N HIS A 268 -3.54 -1.03 18.80
CA HIS A 268 -4.60 -1.97 19.17
C HIS A 268 -5.99 -1.33 19.06
N ILE A 269 -6.14 -0.03 19.38
CA ILE A 269 -7.39 0.72 19.19
C ILE A 269 -7.65 0.91 17.69
N ALA A 270 -6.62 1.24 16.90
CA ALA A 270 -6.74 1.31 15.44
C ALA A 270 -7.28 0.01 14.84
N ALA A 271 -6.77 -1.14 15.29
CA ALA A 271 -7.25 -2.46 14.86
C ALA A 271 -8.71 -2.71 15.27
N LYS A 272 -9.14 -2.30 16.47
CA LYS A 272 -10.55 -2.40 16.92
C LYS A 272 -11.47 -1.51 16.08
N ILE A 273 -11.05 -0.29 15.72
CA ILE A 273 -11.81 0.62 14.86
C ILE A 273 -11.99 0.01 13.46
N VAL A 274 -10.93 -0.54 12.87
CA VAL A 274 -11.00 -1.23 11.59
C VAL A 274 -11.91 -2.46 11.67
N ASN A 275 -11.86 -3.22 12.77
CA ASN A 275 -12.77 -4.34 12.99
C ASN A 275 -14.24 -3.90 13.11
N LEU A 276 -14.52 -2.80 13.80
CA LEU A 276 -15.86 -2.20 13.87
C LEU A 276 -16.39 -1.88 12.47
N PHE A 277 -15.58 -1.21 11.63
CA PHE A 277 -15.92 -0.94 10.24
C PHE A 277 -16.16 -2.22 9.45
N ALA A 278 -15.25 -3.18 9.52
CA ALA A 278 -15.36 -4.44 8.80
C ALA A 278 -16.60 -5.25 9.19
N LYS A 279 -16.95 -5.28 10.49
CA LYS A 279 -18.14 -5.96 10.98
C LYS A 279 -19.43 -5.25 10.58
N LYS A 280 -19.44 -3.90 10.57
CA LYS A 280 -20.59 -3.12 10.14
C LYS A 280 -20.93 -3.35 8.67
N PHE A 281 -19.92 -3.38 7.80
CA PHE A 281 -20.11 -3.43 6.35
C PHE A 281 -19.87 -4.80 5.72
N SER A 282 -19.65 -5.87 6.51
CA SER A 282 -19.49 -7.22 5.99
C SER A 282 -20.67 -7.65 5.13
N VAL A 283 -20.42 -7.98 3.86
CA VAL A 283 -21.48 -8.41 2.93
C VAL A 283 -22.03 -9.79 3.28
N LYS A 284 -21.15 -10.71 3.72
CA LYS A 284 -21.54 -12.09 4.02
C LYS A 284 -22.24 -12.25 5.37
N SER A 285 -21.83 -11.49 6.37
CA SER A 285 -22.32 -11.59 7.75
C SER A 285 -22.24 -10.23 8.44
N PRO A 286 -23.13 -9.28 8.10
CA PRO A 286 -23.15 -7.97 8.78
C PRO A 286 -23.52 -8.18 10.25
N ALA A 287 -22.80 -7.47 11.13
CA ALA A 287 -23.06 -7.56 12.56
C ALA A 287 -24.40 -6.90 12.93
N SER A 288 -25.07 -7.46 13.92
CA SER A 288 -26.28 -6.85 14.49
C SER A 288 -25.97 -5.50 15.16
N ALA A 289 -26.98 -4.62 15.26
CA ALA A 289 -26.83 -3.34 15.95
C ALA A 289 -26.28 -3.51 17.38
N LYS A 290 -26.75 -4.53 18.12
CA LYS A 290 -26.23 -4.85 19.47
C LYS A 290 -24.76 -5.25 19.47
N THR A 291 -24.30 -5.96 18.43
CA THR A 291 -22.88 -6.34 18.29
C THR A 291 -22.03 -5.11 17.99
N LEU A 292 -22.49 -4.23 17.12
CA LEU A 292 -21.79 -2.98 16.79
C LEU A 292 -21.71 -2.04 18.01
N GLU A 293 -22.80 -1.91 18.77
CA GLU A 293 -22.81 -1.15 20.02
C GLU A 293 -21.78 -1.71 21.01
N LYS A 294 -21.77 -3.04 21.20
CA LYS A 294 -20.78 -3.68 22.07
C LYS A 294 -19.34 -3.39 21.63
N LEU A 295 -19.04 -3.50 20.33
CA LEU A 295 -17.71 -3.18 19.79
C LEU A 295 -17.34 -1.69 20.02
N GLY A 296 -18.29 -0.78 19.87
CA GLY A 296 -18.11 0.62 20.19
C GLY A 296 -17.79 0.86 21.68
N LEU A 297 -18.53 0.21 22.57
CA LEU A 297 -18.28 0.26 24.02
C LEU A 297 -16.90 -0.32 24.40
N GLU A 298 -16.46 -1.39 23.73
CA GLU A 298 -15.13 -1.95 23.94
C GLU A 298 -14.01 -0.96 23.52
N ILE A 299 -14.24 -0.16 22.47
CA ILE A 299 -13.30 0.90 22.08
C ILE A 299 -13.32 2.02 23.13
N TYR A 300 -14.50 2.45 23.59
CA TYR A 300 -14.62 3.49 24.60
C TYR A 300 -14.02 3.09 25.95
N ALA A 301 -14.08 1.82 26.33
CA ALA A 301 -13.41 1.32 27.52
C ALA A 301 -11.88 1.43 27.44
N GLU A 302 -11.30 1.27 26.25
CA GLU A 302 -9.86 1.48 26.06
C GLU A 302 -9.44 2.95 26.22
N LEU A 303 -10.37 3.90 25.98
CA LEU A 303 -10.09 5.33 26.10
C LEU A 303 -9.80 5.76 27.55
N GLU A 304 -10.21 4.98 28.54
CA GLU A 304 -9.86 5.23 29.95
C GLU A 304 -8.33 5.17 30.17
N ASN A 305 -7.61 4.47 29.29
CA ASN A 305 -6.15 4.38 29.30
C ASN A 305 -5.46 5.41 28.40
N VAL A 306 -6.21 6.26 27.70
CA VAL A 306 -5.68 7.32 26.84
C VAL A 306 -5.51 8.59 27.66
N ALA A 307 -4.27 8.97 27.92
CA ALA A 307 -3.96 10.10 28.81
C ALA A 307 -4.20 11.48 28.17
N ASN A 308 -4.21 11.56 26.84
CA ASN A 308 -4.32 12.81 26.10
C ASN A 308 -5.77 13.02 25.60
N LEU A 309 -6.36 14.17 25.94
CA LEU A 309 -7.73 14.51 25.51
C LEU A 309 -7.89 14.66 24.00
N ASP A 310 -6.87 15.11 23.30
CA ASP A 310 -6.91 15.22 21.84
C ASP A 310 -6.90 13.86 21.17
N ASP A 311 -6.11 12.91 21.69
CA ASP A 311 -6.11 11.52 21.23
C ASP A 311 -7.47 10.86 21.48
N ASP A 312 -8.04 11.03 22.66
CA ASP A 312 -9.40 10.55 23.01
C ASP A 312 -10.44 11.13 22.03
N ARG A 313 -10.40 12.44 21.78
CA ARG A 313 -11.32 13.11 20.85
C ARG A 313 -11.20 12.59 19.43
N ILE A 314 -9.98 12.37 18.94
CA ILE A 314 -9.73 11.79 17.60
C ILE A 314 -10.36 10.40 17.52
N ILE A 315 -10.09 9.53 18.49
CA ILE A 315 -10.58 8.15 18.49
C ILE A 315 -12.11 8.10 18.53
N ARG A 316 -12.76 8.91 19.38
CA ARG A 316 -14.23 9.03 19.42
C ARG A 316 -14.80 9.48 18.09
N LEU A 317 -14.20 10.48 17.47
CA LEU A 317 -14.65 10.98 16.17
C LEU A 317 -14.57 9.91 15.08
N TYR A 318 -13.57 9.03 15.10
CA TYR A 318 -13.53 7.87 14.18
C TYR A 318 -14.70 6.91 14.41
N VAL A 319 -15.05 6.63 15.65
CA VAL A 319 -16.22 5.78 15.97
C VAL A 319 -17.50 6.46 15.47
N ASP A 320 -17.68 7.75 15.74
CA ASP A 320 -18.85 8.53 15.31
C ASP A 320 -18.98 8.54 13.78
N MET A 321 -17.87 8.75 13.05
CA MET A 321 -17.88 8.72 11.59
C MET A 321 -18.21 7.33 11.02
N ILE A 322 -17.71 6.24 11.65
CA ILE A 322 -18.09 4.88 11.24
C ILE A 322 -19.58 4.63 11.53
N VAL A 323 -20.09 5.08 12.66
CA VAL A 323 -21.52 5.00 13.00
C VAL A 323 -22.35 5.80 11.99
N ALA A 324 -21.91 7.00 11.62
CA ALA A 324 -22.58 7.86 10.63
C ALA A 324 -22.47 7.35 9.19
N THR A 325 -21.57 6.42 8.90
CA THR A 325 -21.43 5.85 7.55
C THR A 325 -22.55 4.84 7.28
N LEU A 326 -23.25 5.01 6.17
CA LEU A 326 -24.43 4.23 5.79
C LEU A 326 -24.10 3.12 4.78
N ARG A 327 -23.17 3.38 3.85
CA ARG A 327 -22.77 2.46 2.78
C ARG A 327 -21.30 2.64 2.44
N THR A 328 -20.67 1.59 1.91
CA THR A 328 -19.33 1.64 1.34
C THR A 328 -19.15 0.59 0.25
N ASN A 329 -18.30 0.88 -0.74
CA ASN A 329 -17.85 -0.07 -1.75
C ASN A 329 -16.61 -0.87 -1.33
N TYR A 330 -16.19 -0.77 -0.08
CA TYR A 330 -14.93 -1.36 0.40
C TYR A 330 -14.79 -2.85 0.10
N PHE A 331 -15.89 -3.61 0.10
CA PHE A 331 -15.89 -5.05 -0.15
C PHE A 331 -16.12 -5.42 -1.61
N GLN A 332 -16.40 -4.44 -2.48
CA GLN A 332 -16.57 -4.69 -3.92
C GLN A 332 -15.25 -5.05 -4.59
N LYS A 333 -15.36 -5.88 -5.62
CA LYS A 333 -14.26 -6.28 -6.48
C LYS A 333 -14.48 -5.80 -7.92
N ASP A 334 -13.39 -5.69 -8.65
CA ASP A 334 -13.40 -5.46 -10.09
C ASP A 334 -13.65 -6.77 -10.87
N ALA A 335 -13.64 -6.68 -12.19
CA ALA A 335 -13.86 -7.83 -13.07
C ALA A 335 -12.77 -8.92 -12.93
N GLU A 336 -11.57 -8.55 -12.51
CA GLU A 336 -10.44 -9.44 -12.26
C GLU A 336 -10.49 -10.06 -10.85
N GLY A 337 -11.51 -9.76 -10.05
CA GLY A 337 -11.67 -10.26 -8.68
C GLY A 337 -10.80 -9.58 -7.64
N LYS A 338 -10.13 -8.47 -8.01
CA LYS A 338 -9.33 -7.63 -7.12
C LYS A 338 -10.22 -6.56 -6.47
N PHE A 339 -9.89 -6.18 -5.25
CA PHE A 339 -10.56 -5.05 -4.60
C PHE A 339 -10.34 -3.75 -5.37
N LYS A 340 -11.37 -2.92 -5.45
CA LYS A 340 -11.28 -1.59 -6.09
C LYS A 340 -10.19 -0.74 -5.43
N SER A 341 -9.51 0.08 -6.24
CA SER A 341 -8.39 0.94 -5.82
C SER A 341 -8.84 2.23 -5.10
N TYR A 342 -10.13 2.38 -4.87
CA TYR A 342 -10.73 3.53 -4.20
C TYR A 342 -11.82 3.09 -3.22
N ILE A 343 -12.11 3.94 -2.25
CA ILE A 343 -13.11 3.72 -1.20
C ILE A 343 -14.14 4.82 -1.31
N SER A 344 -15.42 4.43 -1.35
CA SER A 344 -16.57 5.35 -1.26
C SER A 344 -17.29 5.14 0.07
N LEU A 345 -17.60 6.24 0.74
CA LEU A 345 -18.29 6.27 2.01
C LEU A 345 -19.53 7.16 1.85
N LYS A 346 -20.74 6.60 1.98
CA LYS A 346 -21.98 7.37 2.13
C LYS A 346 -22.19 7.66 3.59
N ILE A 347 -22.21 8.91 3.95
CA ILE A 347 -22.20 9.40 5.33
C ILE A 347 -23.47 10.20 5.57
N GLN A 348 -24.03 10.09 6.78
CA GLN A 348 -25.07 10.97 7.31
C GLN A 348 -24.43 12.01 8.25
N PRO A 349 -24.11 13.21 7.77
CA PRO A 349 -23.30 14.18 8.52
C PRO A 349 -23.95 14.68 9.80
N SER A 350 -25.28 14.62 9.88
CA SER A 350 -26.02 15.03 11.11
C SER A 350 -25.71 14.20 12.35
N LEU A 351 -25.08 13.02 12.16
CA LEU A 351 -24.63 12.15 13.24
C LEU A 351 -23.17 12.42 13.68
N ILE A 352 -22.48 13.32 12.99
CA ILE A 352 -21.10 13.68 13.28
C ILE A 352 -21.09 15.03 14.00
N PRO A 353 -20.45 15.15 15.18
CA PRO A 353 -20.32 16.42 15.88
C PRO A 353 -19.62 17.50 15.04
N GLU A 354 -20.05 18.74 15.21
CA GLU A 354 -19.36 19.94 14.69
C GLU A 354 -19.22 20.04 13.15
N VAL A 355 -20.05 19.32 12.39
CA VAL A 355 -20.04 19.48 10.92
C VAL A 355 -20.51 20.89 10.52
N PRO A 356 -19.80 21.59 9.60
CA PRO A 356 -20.15 22.94 9.19
C PRO A 356 -21.56 23.06 8.56
N LEU A 357 -22.25 24.13 8.89
CA LEU A 357 -23.58 24.46 8.37
C LEU A 357 -23.53 25.04 6.93
N PRO A 358 -24.55 24.76 6.09
CA PRO A 358 -25.70 23.88 6.35
C PRO A 358 -25.28 22.41 6.27
N VAL A 359 -25.84 21.57 7.16
CA VAL A 359 -25.55 20.13 7.18
C VAL A 359 -26.32 19.45 6.05
N PRO A 360 -25.68 18.78 5.08
CA PRO A 360 -26.35 17.97 4.07
C PRO A 360 -27.11 16.79 4.69
N ALA A 361 -28.16 16.30 4.02
CA ALA A 361 -28.82 15.07 4.42
C ALA A 361 -27.89 13.85 4.26
N PHE A 362 -27.15 13.84 3.14
CA PHE A 362 -26.19 12.78 2.82
C PHE A 362 -24.95 13.37 2.15
N GLU A 363 -23.82 12.78 2.43
CA GLU A 363 -22.55 13.02 1.75
C GLU A 363 -21.98 11.72 1.24
N ILE A 364 -21.44 11.70 0.02
CA ILE A 364 -20.59 10.61 -0.45
C ILE A 364 -19.17 11.16 -0.52
N PHE A 365 -18.26 10.57 0.25
CA PHE A 365 -16.84 10.85 0.18
C PHE A 365 -16.14 9.73 -0.59
N VAL A 366 -15.41 10.08 -1.64
CA VAL A 366 -14.61 9.14 -2.44
C VAL A 366 -13.14 9.42 -2.17
N TYR A 367 -12.41 8.37 -1.79
CA TYR A 367 -10.99 8.42 -1.47
C TYR A 367 -10.20 7.44 -2.34
N SER A 368 -9.09 7.90 -2.89
CA SER A 368 -8.03 7.06 -3.46
C SER A 368 -6.68 7.79 -3.37
N PRO A 369 -5.54 7.12 -3.66
CA PRO A 369 -4.24 7.80 -3.81
C PRO A 369 -4.22 8.85 -4.93
N ARG A 370 -5.10 8.76 -5.93
CA ARG A 370 -5.14 9.64 -7.11
C ARG A 370 -6.15 10.77 -7.01
N VAL A 371 -7.28 10.53 -6.34
CA VAL A 371 -8.40 11.47 -6.28
C VAL A 371 -9.09 11.45 -4.92
N GLU A 372 -9.52 12.59 -4.46
CA GLU A 372 -10.48 12.77 -3.37
C GLU A 372 -11.67 13.58 -3.87
N GLY A 373 -12.89 13.23 -3.45
CA GLY A 373 -14.09 13.95 -3.87
C GLY A 373 -15.21 13.84 -2.86
N VAL A 374 -16.10 14.84 -2.90
CA VAL A 374 -17.35 14.85 -2.12
C VAL A 374 -18.54 15.08 -3.04
N HIS A 375 -19.67 14.47 -2.68
CA HIS A 375 -20.96 14.77 -3.27
C HIS A 375 -21.97 15.02 -2.15
N LEU A 376 -22.45 16.27 -2.05
CA LEU A 376 -23.35 16.75 -1.00
C LEU A 376 -24.77 16.78 -1.53
N ARG A 377 -25.71 16.13 -0.81
CA ARG A 377 -27.13 16.10 -1.14
C ARG A 377 -27.96 16.55 0.05
N PHE A 378 -28.96 17.41 -0.20
CA PHE A 378 -29.90 17.89 0.83
C PHE A 378 -31.19 17.06 0.92
N GLY A 379 -31.30 15.99 0.13
CA GLY A 379 -32.37 15.01 0.15
C GLY A 379 -32.05 13.85 -0.78
N LYS A 380 -32.92 12.81 -0.82
CA LYS A 380 -32.71 11.63 -1.66
C LYS A 380 -32.81 11.98 -3.15
N VAL A 381 -33.79 12.82 -3.54
CA VAL A 381 -33.97 13.29 -4.93
C VAL A 381 -33.36 14.68 -5.04
N ALA A 382 -32.13 14.74 -5.49
CA ALA A 382 -31.35 15.96 -5.59
C ALA A 382 -30.56 16.02 -6.90
N ARG A 383 -30.35 17.21 -7.44
CA ARG A 383 -29.64 17.45 -8.70
C ARG A 383 -28.64 18.59 -8.55
N GLY A 384 -27.44 18.44 -9.11
CA GLY A 384 -26.42 19.48 -9.15
C GLY A 384 -25.17 19.10 -9.93
N GLY A 385 -24.28 20.06 -10.10
CA GLY A 385 -23.07 19.90 -10.90
C GLY A 385 -21.89 19.38 -10.11
N LEU A 386 -20.93 18.81 -10.84
CA LEU A 386 -19.63 18.37 -10.33
C LEU A 386 -18.54 19.34 -10.76
N ARG A 387 -17.66 19.69 -9.85
CA ARG A 387 -16.54 20.61 -10.07
C ARG A 387 -15.20 19.87 -9.95
N TRP A 388 -14.31 20.09 -10.90
CA TRP A 388 -12.90 19.80 -10.71
C TRP A 388 -12.28 21.00 -9.99
N SER A 389 -11.91 20.81 -8.72
CA SER A 389 -11.35 21.83 -7.85
C SER A 389 -9.81 21.78 -7.85
N ASP A 390 -9.20 22.93 -7.67
CA ASP A 390 -7.76 23.13 -7.39
C ASP A 390 -7.49 23.33 -5.88
N ARG A 391 -8.54 23.39 -5.06
CA ARG A 391 -8.49 23.60 -3.61
C ARG A 391 -8.36 22.28 -2.87
N ARG A 392 -7.18 21.69 -2.89
CA ARG A 392 -6.94 20.36 -2.31
C ARG A 392 -7.26 20.29 -0.81
N GLU A 393 -7.01 21.39 -0.09
CA GLU A 393 -7.12 21.42 1.35
C GLU A 393 -8.56 21.54 1.86
N ASP A 394 -9.44 22.20 1.10
CA ASP A 394 -10.77 22.58 1.55
C ASP A 394 -11.83 22.57 0.42
N PHE A 395 -11.70 21.62 -0.54
CA PHE A 395 -12.65 21.53 -1.67
C PHE A 395 -14.08 21.27 -1.20
N ARG A 396 -14.29 20.59 -0.07
CA ARG A 396 -15.63 20.41 0.51
C ARG A 396 -16.23 21.76 0.92
N THR A 397 -15.45 22.64 1.52
CA THR A 397 -15.90 24.00 1.89
C THR A 397 -16.29 24.80 0.65
N GLU A 398 -15.52 24.71 -0.44
CA GLU A 398 -15.89 25.31 -1.73
C GLU A 398 -17.23 24.76 -2.23
N VAL A 399 -17.40 23.44 -2.25
CA VAL A 399 -18.62 22.76 -2.70
C VAL A 399 -19.82 23.16 -1.82
N LEU A 400 -19.65 23.19 -0.50
CA LEU A 400 -20.67 23.60 0.46
C LEU A 400 -21.10 25.06 0.25
N GLY A 401 -20.14 25.96 0.00
CA GLY A 401 -20.43 27.36 -0.32
C GLY A 401 -21.28 27.51 -1.58
N LEU A 402 -20.98 26.71 -2.59
CA LEU A 402 -21.75 26.72 -3.85
C LEU A 402 -23.16 26.13 -3.70
N VAL A 403 -23.32 25.07 -2.92
CA VAL A 403 -24.62 24.43 -2.72
C VAL A 403 -25.57 25.29 -1.90
N LYS A 404 -25.08 26.13 -0.98
CA LYS A 404 -25.91 27.12 -0.26
C LYS A 404 -26.72 27.98 -1.19
N ALA A 405 -26.11 28.45 -2.29
CA ALA A 405 -26.80 29.26 -3.31
C ALA A 405 -27.68 28.44 -4.25
N GLN A 406 -27.58 27.12 -4.25
CA GLN A 406 -28.24 26.23 -5.19
C GLN A 406 -29.32 25.34 -4.57
N GLN A 407 -29.56 25.43 -3.26
CA GLN A 407 -30.55 24.59 -2.57
C GLN A 407 -31.91 24.60 -3.22
N VAL A 408 -32.34 25.75 -3.75
CA VAL A 408 -33.62 25.94 -4.38
C VAL A 408 -33.57 26.08 -5.91
N LYS A 409 -32.39 26.01 -6.51
CA LYS A 409 -32.20 26.32 -7.95
C LYS A 409 -32.99 25.40 -8.88
N ASN A 410 -33.17 24.13 -8.53
CA ASN A 410 -33.82 23.12 -9.35
C ASN A 410 -35.19 22.66 -8.78
N THR A 411 -35.79 23.42 -7.88
CA THR A 411 -37.01 23.02 -7.16
C THR A 411 -38.24 22.76 -8.07
N VAL A 412 -38.21 23.26 -9.31
CA VAL A 412 -39.23 22.93 -10.31
C VAL A 412 -39.08 21.53 -10.91
N ILE A 413 -37.82 20.97 -10.84
CA ILE A 413 -37.48 19.67 -11.42
C ILE A 413 -37.33 18.62 -10.32
N VAL A 414 -36.64 18.98 -9.26
CA VAL A 414 -36.36 18.13 -8.10
C VAL A 414 -36.48 18.93 -6.79
N PRO A 415 -36.87 18.30 -5.67
CA PRO A 415 -37.18 19.03 -4.44
C PRO A 415 -35.99 19.80 -3.87
N VAL A 416 -34.77 19.33 -4.05
CA VAL A 416 -33.56 19.93 -3.46
C VAL A 416 -32.38 19.89 -4.42
N GLY A 417 -31.36 20.72 -4.12
CA GLY A 417 -30.08 20.74 -4.83
C GLY A 417 -29.06 19.76 -4.28
N SER A 418 -28.09 19.46 -5.12
CA SER A 418 -26.86 18.79 -4.77
C SER A 418 -25.65 19.52 -5.37
N LYS A 419 -24.47 19.22 -4.88
CA LYS A 419 -23.21 19.69 -5.46
C LYS A 419 -22.11 18.73 -5.13
N GLY A 420 -21.28 18.41 -6.10
CA GLY A 420 -20.08 17.62 -5.90
C GLY A 420 -18.84 18.35 -6.39
N GLY A 421 -17.70 17.87 -5.94
CA GLY A 421 -16.40 18.31 -6.40
C GLY A 421 -15.32 17.29 -6.05
N PHE A 422 -14.24 17.33 -6.82
CA PHE A 422 -13.10 16.45 -6.63
C PHE A 422 -11.79 17.18 -6.89
N VAL A 423 -10.72 16.66 -6.34
CA VAL A 423 -9.34 17.12 -6.54
C VAL A 423 -8.47 15.97 -6.99
N CYS A 424 -7.63 16.21 -7.98
CA CYS A 424 -6.61 15.26 -8.42
C CYS A 424 -5.36 15.42 -7.56
N LYS A 425 -4.75 14.31 -7.14
CA LYS A 425 -3.61 14.32 -6.20
C LYS A 425 -2.26 14.14 -6.88
N GLN A 426 -2.23 13.54 -8.07
CA GLN A 426 -1.03 13.14 -8.80
C GLN A 426 -1.08 13.67 -10.25
N LEU A 427 -1.21 14.99 -10.41
CA LEU A 427 -1.29 15.61 -11.73
C LEU A 427 0.11 15.72 -12.36
N PRO A 428 0.31 15.18 -13.58
CA PRO A 428 1.52 15.42 -14.36
C PRO A 428 1.66 16.88 -14.78
N SER A 429 2.87 17.33 -15.05
CA SER A 429 3.15 18.69 -15.55
C SER A 429 2.86 18.85 -17.06
N GLU A 430 2.93 17.76 -17.83
CA GLU A 430 2.66 17.76 -19.26
C GLU A 430 1.14 17.88 -19.50
N ARG A 431 0.73 18.75 -20.44
CA ARG A 431 -0.66 19.14 -20.63
C ARG A 431 -1.60 18.00 -21.03
N GLU A 432 -1.18 17.13 -21.93
CA GLU A 432 -2.03 16.03 -22.39
C GLU A 432 -2.19 14.98 -21.27
N ALA A 433 -1.10 14.64 -20.61
CA ALA A 433 -1.09 13.74 -19.46
C ALA A 433 -1.93 14.32 -18.30
N PHE A 434 -1.85 15.65 -18.06
CA PHE A 434 -2.67 16.34 -17.07
C PHE A 434 -4.18 16.18 -17.33
N ILE A 435 -4.62 16.41 -18.58
CA ILE A 435 -6.03 16.26 -18.95
C ILE A 435 -6.47 14.80 -18.82
N LYS A 436 -5.62 13.87 -19.29
CA LYS A 436 -5.88 12.42 -19.20
C LYS A 436 -6.02 11.97 -17.74
N GLU A 437 -5.11 12.40 -16.86
CA GLU A 437 -5.19 12.10 -15.43
C GLU A 437 -6.46 12.68 -14.81
N GLY A 438 -6.82 13.91 -15.17
CA GLY A 438 -8.07 14.53 -14.72
C GLY A 438 -9.30 13.75 -15.13
N GLN A 439 -9.34 13.20 -16.36
CA GLN A 439 -10.42 12.32 -16.82
C GLN A 439 -10.46 11.01 -16.07
N GLU A 440 -9.32 10.38 -15.81
CA GLU A 440 -9.25 9.14 -15.02
C GLU A 440 -9.70 9.36 -13.56
N CYS A 441 -9.28 10.46 -12.94
CA CYS A 441 -9.76 10.86 -11.62
C CYS A 441 -11.28 11.09 -11.60
N TYR A 442 -11.82 11.73 -12.64
CA TYR A 442 -13.27 11.91 -12.78
C TYR A 442 -14.00 10.58 -12.91
N LYS A 443 -13.47 9.63 -13.71
CA LYS A 443 -14.04 8.28 -13.84
C LYS A 443 -14.08 7.55 -12.50
N ILE A 444 -12.98 7.62 -11.71
CA ILE A 444 -12.92 7.03 -10.37
C ILE A 444 -14.01 7.65 -9.48
N PHE A 445 -14.13 8.98 -9.50
CA PHE A 445 -15.13 9.69 -8.70
C PHE A 445 -16.56 9.28 -9.09
N ILE A 446 -16.91 9.26 -10.38
CA ILE A 446 -18.23 8.84 -10.87
C ILE A 446 -18.53 7.38 -10.49
N ARG A 447 -17.58 6.47 -10.73
CA ARG A 447 -17.74 5.06 -10.33
C ARG A 447 -17.95 4.92 -8.83
N GLY A 448 -17.19 5.69 -8.03
CA GLY A 448 -17.35 5.73 -6.59
C GLY A 448 -18.72 6.17 -6.12
N LEU A 449 -19.36 7.08 -6.83
CA LEU A 449 -20.75 7.49 -6.55
C LEU A 449 -21.73 6.37 -6.91
N LEU A 450 -21.60 5.78 -8.09
CA LEU A 450 -22.50 4.74 -8.60
C LEU A 450 -22.38 3.42 -7.84
N ASP A 451 -21.19 3.06 -7.38
CA ASP A 451 -20.92 1.83 -6.63
C ASP A 451 -21.82 1.63 -5.40
N ILE A 452 -22.25 2.71 -4.80
CA ILE A 452 -23.04 2.70 -3.54
C ILE A 452 -24.44 3.28 -3.73
N THR A 453 -24.85 3.51 -4.99
CA THR A 453 -26.19 3.97 -5.38
C THR A 453 -26.99 2.76 -5.86
N ASP A 454 -28.24 2.64 -5.42
CA ASP A 454 -29.13 1.57 -5.88
C ASP A 454 -29.54 1.82 -7.35
N ASN A 455 -29.94 0.77 -8.05
CA ASN A 455 -30.46 0.86 -9.41
C ASN A 455 -32.00 0.72 -9.43
N ILE A 456 -32.63 0.94 -10.57
CA ILE A 456 -34.02 0.60 -10.82
C ILE A 456 -34.08 -0.33 -12.03
N GLU A 457 -34.65 -1.52 -11.83
CA GLU A 457 -34.86 -2.51 -12.88
C GLU A 457 -36.35 -2.90 -12.92
N ARG A 458 -37.00 -2.75 -14.08
CA ARG A 458 -38.42 -3.10 -14.26
C ARG A 458 -39.36 -2.41 -13.26
N GLY A 459 -38.99 -1.24 -12.76
CA GLY A 459 -39.75 -0.48 -11.79
C GLY A 459 -39.47 -0.79 -10.31
N GLU A 460 -38.61 -1.79 -10.03
CA GLU A 460 -38.22 -2.17 -8.69
C GLU A 460 -36.83 -1.65 -8.38
N VAL A 461 -36.58 -1.29 -7.11
CA VAL A 461 -35.24 -0.86 -6.66
C VAL A 461 -34.35 -2.07 -6.46
N VAL A 462 -33.21 -2.09 -7.13
CA VAL A 462 -32.17 -3.11 -7.02
C VAL A 462 -31.00 -2.55 -6.21
N PRO A 463 -30.67 -3.15 -5.07
CA PRO A 463 -29.54 -2.74 -4.25
C PRO A 463 -28.21 -2.81 -5.00
N ALA A 464 -27.29 -1.89 -4.68
CA ALA A 464 -25.91 -1.95 -5.15
C ALA A 464 -25.26 -3.28 -4.74
N VAL A 465 -24.56 -3.93 -5.69
CA VAL A 465 -23.94 -5.25 -5.49
C VAL A 465 -22.80 -5.16 -4.45
N ASP A 466 -22.71 -6.16 -3.58
CA ASP A 466 -21.71 -6.25 -2.52
C ASP A 466 -21.62 -5.00 -1.62
N VAL A 467 -22.77 -4.36 -1.37
CA VAL A 467 -22.91 -3.22 -0.46
C VAL A 467 -23.90 -3.53 0.65
N THR A 468 -23.42 -3.51 1.89
CA THR A 468 -24.30 -3.54 3.06
C THR A 468 -24.91 -2.15 3.27
N ARG A 469 -26.24 -2.08 3.32
CA ARG A 469 -26.99 -0.82 3.48
C ARG A 469 -27.46 -0.67 4.92
N HIS A 470 -27.24 0.53 5.49
CA HIS A 470 -27.76 0.97 6.79
C HIS A 470 -28.73 2.15 6.64
N ASP A 471 -29.28 2.33 5.46
CA ASP A 471 -30.29 3.31 5.09
C ASP A 471 -31.35 2.67 4.16
N GLU A 472 -32.35 3.45 3.85
CA GLU A 472 -33.40 3.08 2.91
C GLU A 472 -32.91 3.16 1.44
N ASP A 473 -33.77 2.72 0.51
CA ASP A 473 -33.53 2.80 -0.93
C ASP A 473 -33.09 4.20 -1.39
N ASP A 474 -32.05 4.24 -2.22
CA ASP A 474 -31.46 5.45 -2.75
C ASP A 474 -30.96 5.23 -4.19
N ALA A 475 -31.92 5.27 -5.15
CA ALA A 475 -31.66 5.01 -6.56
C ALA A 475 -31.54 6.29 -7.42
N TYR A 476 -31.62 7.48 -6.82
CA TYR A 476 -31.55 8.71 -7.59
C TYR A 476 -30.22 9.41 -7.45
N LEU A 477 -29.46 9.44 -8.54
CA LEU A 477 -28.21 10.19 -8.63
C LEU A 477 -28.14 10.84 -10.02
N VAL A 478 -28.04 12.17 -10.05
CA VAL A 478 -27.87 12.95 -11.28
C VAL A 478 -26.72 13.92 -11.10
N VAL A 479 -25.85 13.97 -12.08
CA VAL A 479 -24.73 14.89 -12.13
C VAL A 479 -24.86 15.86 -13.28
N ALA A 480 -24.20 17.01 -13.20
CA ALA A 480 -24.18 18.01 -14.25
C ALA A 480 -22.76 18.58 -14.40
N ALA A 481 -22.48 19.19 -15.54
CA ALA A 481 -21.23 19.90 -15.75
C ALA A 481 -21.13 21.14 -14.86
N ASP A 482 -19.91 21.41 -14.38
CA ASP A 482 -19.53 22.63 -13.69
C ASP A 482 -18.10 23.04 -14.12
N LYS A 483 -17.41 23.89 -13.38
CA LYS A 483 -16.04 24.32 -13.66
C LYS A 483 -15.11 23.09 -13.77
N GLY A 484 -14.40 22.98 -14.88
CA GLY A 484 -13.42 21.93 -15.15
C GLY A 484 -14.01 20.61 -15.69
N THR A 485 -15.33 20.39 -15.65
CA THR A 485 -15.98 19.15 -16.10
C THR A 485 -16.95 19.36 -17.27
N ALA A 486 -16.92 20.51 -17.93
CA ALA A 486 -17.87 20.87 -18.99
C ALA A 486 -17.89 19.88 -20.16
N THR A 487 -16.77 19.22 -20.45
CA THR A 487 -16.61 18.25 -21.55
C THR A 487 -16.67 16.78 -21.05
N PHE A 488 -16.98 16.55 -19.77
CA PHE A 488 -16.93 15.21 -19.17
C PHE A 488 -18.30 14.53 -19.06
N SER A 489 -19.37 15.19 -19.51
CA SER A 489 -20.72 14.63 -19.43
C SER A 489 -20.86 13.30 -20.18
N ASP A 490 -20.24 13.18 -21.36
CA ASP A 490 -20.24 11.93 -22.12
C ASP A 490 -19.49 10.80 -21.42
N ILE A 491 -18.42 11.14 -20.68
CA ILE A 491 -17.68 10.17 -19.85
C ILE A 491 -18.60 9.65 -18.74
N ALA A 492 -19.31 10.53 -18.05
CA ALA A 492 -20.23 10.14 -16.98
C ALA A 492 -21.39 9.29 -17.49
N ASN A 493 -22.00 9.67 -18.63
CA ASN A 493 -23.07 8.90 -19.26
C ASN A 493 -22.58 7.53 -19.74
N GLY A 494 -21.36 7.45 -20.32
CA GLY A 494 -20.74 6.18 -20.68
C GLY A 494 -20.59 5.24 -19.48
N ILE A 495 -20.14 5.76 -18.33
CA ILE A 495 -20.04 4.98 -17.09
C ILE A 495 -21.44 4.55 -16.59
N ALA A 496 -22.44 5.42 -16.63
CA ALA A 496 -23.81 5.07 -16.25
C ALA A 496 -24.35 3.91 -17.10
N ILE A 497 -24.05 3.90 -18.40
CA ILE A 497 -24.40 2.81 -19.33
C ILE A 497 -23.61 1.53 -18.97
N GLU A 498 -22.31 1.62 -18.70
CA GLU A 498 -21.50 0.47 -18.22
C GLU A 498 -22.10 -0.19 -16.96
N TYR A 499 -22.67 0.61 -16.05
CA TYR A 499 -23.33 0.15 -14.83
C TYR A 499 -24.78 -0.32 -15.05
N ASN A 500 -25.30 -0.28 -16.28
CA ASN A 500 -26.72 -0.45 -16.57
C ASN A 500 -27.61 0.42 -15.65
N PHE A 501 -27.12 1.61 -15.28
CA PHE A 501 -27.84 2.51 -14.40
C PHE A 501 -29.09 3.05 -15.10
N TRP A 502 -30.23 3.03 -14.44
CA TRP A 502 -31.53 3.27 -15.03
C TRP A 502 -31.68 4.62 -15.74
N LEU A 503 -30.91 5.63 -15.35
CA LEU A 503 -30.92 6.94 -16.02
C LEU A 503 -30.12 6.94 -17.33
N GLY A 504 -29.20 5.98 -17.54
CA GLY A 504 -28.43 5.87 -18.78
C GLY A 504 -27.74 7.18 -19.17
N ASP A 505 -28.05 7.67 -20.38
CA ASP A 505 -27.53 8.94 -20.93
C ASP A 505 -28.19 10.21 -20.35
N ALA A 506 -29.22 10.08 -19.51
CA ALA A 506 -29.78 11.16 -18.71
C ALA A 506 -29.09 11.36 -17.35
N PHE A 507 -28.10 10.49 -16.99
CA PHE A 507 -27.37 10.59 -15.75
C PHE A 507 -26.58 11.89 -15.62
N ALA A 508 -25.88 12.31 -16.71
CA ALA A 508 -25.19 13.60 -16.77
C ALA A 508 -25.81 14.50 -17.84
N SER A 509 -26.27 15.70 -17.43
CA SER A 509 -26.80 16.69 -18.39
C SER A 509 -25.65 17.39 -19.13
N GLY A 510 -25.90 17.74 -20.42
CA GLY A 510 -24.96 18.49 -21.25
C GLY A 510 -24.00 17.64 -22.09
N GLY A 511 -24.23 16.33 -22.19
CA GLY A 511 -23.52 15.44 -23.11
C GLY A 511 -23.94 15.60 -24.58
N SER A 512 -23.32 14.84 -25.48
CA SER A 512 -23.58 14.90 -26.94
C SER A 512 -24.98 14.53 -27.32
N VAL A 513 -25.67 13.70 -26.53
CA VAL A 513 -27.12 13.36 -26.69
C VAL A 513 -28.06 14.42 -26.11
N GLY A 514 -27.51 15.37 -25.35
CA GLY A 514 -28.27 16.48 -24.77
C GLY A 514 -28.30 17.72 -25.65
N TYR A 515 -28.52 18.87 -25.05
CA TYR A 515 -28.49 20.16 -25.73
C TYR A 515 -27.34 21.04 -25.24
N ASP A 516 -26.77 21.82 -26.14
CA ASP A 516 -25.74 22.79 -25.81
C ASP A 516 -26.36 24.03 -25.15
N HIS A 517 -26.18 24.19 -23.87
CA HIS A 517 -26.70 25.29 -23.06
C HIS A 517 -26.29 26.68 -23.60
N LYS A 518 -25.06 26.82 -24.12
CA LYS A 518 -24.56 28.08 -24.64
C LYS A 518 -25.17 28.42 -25.98
N LYS A 519 -25.24 27.47 -26.92
CA LYS A 519 -25.85 27.66 -28.23
C LYS A 519 -27.34 27.95 -28.13
N MET A 520 -28.05 27.27 -27.25
CA MET A 520 -29.49 27.46 -27.05
C MET A 520 -29.83 28.66 -26.14
N GLY A 521 -28.86 29.14 -25.36
CA GLY A 521 -29.05 30.30 -24.48
C GLY A 521 -30.14 30.11 -23.41
N ILE A 522 -30.32 28.86 -22.91
CA ILE A 522 -31.43 28.48 -22.02
C ILE A 522 -31.48 29.33 -20.76
N THR A 523 -30.33 29.52 -20.10
CA THR A 523 -30.26 30.32 -18.88
C THR A 523 -30.68 31.79 -19.14
N ALA A 524 -30.18 32.38 -20.22
CA ALA A 524 -30.54 33.76 -20.59
C ALA A 524 -32.01 33.88 -20.94
N ARG A 525 -32.58 32.95 -21.71
CA ARG A 525 -33.99 32.90 -22.04
C ARG A 525 -34.89 32.73 -20.82
N GLY A 526 -34.50 31.82 -19.90
CA GLY A 526 -35.20 31.60 -18.64
C GLY A 526 -35.19 32.84 -17.74
N ALA A 527 -34.02 33.48 -17.59
CA ALA A 527 -33.89 34.74 -16.86
C ALA A 527 -34.79 35.85 -17.46
N TRP A 528 -34.77 35.99 -18.80
CA TRP A 528 -35.60 36.96 -19.49
C TRP A 528 -37.10 36.71 -19.31
N GLN A 529 -37.56 35.46 -19.36
CA GLN A 529 -38.95 35.11 -19.09
C GLN A 529 -39.35 35.39 -17.63
N SER A 530 -38.44 35.16 -16.67
CA SER A 530 -38.66 35.50 -15.27
C SER A 530 -38.83 37.01 -15.08
N VAL A 531 -37.94 37.82 -15.68
CA VAL A 531 -38.03 39.29 -15.65
C VAL A 531 -39.34 39.81 -16.26
N LYS A 532 -39.79 39.21 -17.38
CA LYS A 532 -41.07 39.62 -18.00
C LYS A 532 -42.29 39.33 -17.12
N ARG A 533 -42.22 38.32 -16.27
CA ARG A 533 -43.31 37.93 -15.35
C ARG A 533 -43.32 38.72 -14.05
N HIS A 534 -42.19 39.30 -13.70
CA HIS A 534 -42.03 40.20 -12.54
C HIS A 534 -42.50 41.61 -12.93
#